data_ba8dce6e80ea7ea594e3d880dd8cfce1
#
_entry.id   ba8dce6e80ea7ea594e3d880dd8cfce1
#
_cell.length_a   1.000
_cell.length_b   1.000
_cell.length_c   1.000
_cell.angle_alpha   90.00
_cell.angle_beta   90.00
_cell.angle_gamma   90.00
#
_symmetry.space_group_name_H-M   'P 1'
#
loop_
_entity.id
_entity.type
_entity.pdbx_description
1 polymer ?
#
loop_
_entity_poly.entity_id
_entity_poly.type
_entity_poly.pdbx_seq_one_letter_code
_entity_poly.pdbx_strand_id
1 'polypeptide(L)'
;MLRREKEHVEKSVPPKEEVIIDVELTVPQKQYYRAIYEQNTAFLYKGNPKDGPRLTNLAMELRKCCNHPYLVKGAETEISKHFVDDSPLEVMVKSSGKLMLLDKLLPKLKTDGHRVLIFSQFRIMLNIIEDYLNLRYYSYERVDGAVTGKKRQCAIDRYQSATGGAFIMLLSTRAGGVGINLTAADTVIIFDSDWNPQNDLQAQARAHRIGQTKSVKVYRLLTRKTYETVMFKAASIKLGLDYAVMHNMHGQGGNSTAGVSGVSADRVEHVSGLSKKELENLLKHGAYDIFREEKEGQSIEESNKFCEADIDQILSRSAVVIHDGKKSGTASIYRY
;
A
#
# COMPACT_ATOMS: atom_id res chain seq x y z
N MET A 1 -4.68 32.60 -10.45
CA MET A 1 -4.03 31.34 -10.88
C MET A 1 -5.14 30.39 -11.33
N LEU A 2 -5.18 29.97 -12.60
CA LEU A 2 -6.21 29.06 -13.12
C LEU A 2 -5.77 27.63 -12.82
N ARG A 3 -6.48 26.93 -11.93
CA ARG A 3 -6.31 25.50 -11.70
C ARG A 3 -7.18 24.75 -12.70
N ARG A 4 -6.58 23.83 -13.48
CA ARG A 4 -7.30 22.95 -14.40
C ARG A 4 -7.07 21.50 -13.95
N GLU A 5 -8.13 20.72 -13.92
CA GLU A 5 -8.04 19.29 -13.65
C GLU A 5 -7.62 18.57 -14.94
N LYS A 6 -6.89 17.47 -14.77
CA LYS A 6 -6.32 16.69 -15.87
C LYS A 6 -7.42 16.21 -16.83
N GLU A 7 -8.55 15.81 -16.28
CA GLU A 7 -9.74 15.33 -17.03
C GLU A 7 -10.38 16.39 -17.92
N HIS A 8 -10.27 17.67 -17.55
CA HIS A 8 -10.78 18.79 -18.37
C HIS A 8 -9.85 19.21 -19.51
N VAL A 9 -8.54 18.89 -19.39
CA VAL A 9 -7.53 19.38 -20.34
C VAL A 9 -7.14 18.30 -21.34
N GLU A 10 -7.13 17.03 -20.93
CA GLU A 10 -6.60 15.93 -21.74
C GLU A 10 -7.55 14.71 -21.67
N LYS A 11 -8.27 14.50 -22.77
CA LYS A 11 -9.23 13.38 -22.94
C LYS A 11 -8.59 12.12 -23.52
N SER A 12 -7.30 12.17 -23.90
CA SER A 12 -6.62 11.06 -24.56
C SER A 12 -5.94 10.09 -23.56
N VAL A 13 -5.89 10.44 -22.28
CA VAL A 13 -5.29 9.54 -21.27
C VAL A 13 -6.21 8.34 -21.04
N PRO A 14 -5.70 7.11 -21.19
CA PRO A 14 -6.49 5.89 -20.96
C PRO A 14 -7.06 5.82 -19.54
N PRO A 15 -8.12 5.03 -19.31
CA PRO A 15 -8.71 4.87 -17.98
C PRO A 15 -7.73 4.27 -16.98
N LYS A 16 -7.94 4.58 -15.69
CA LYS A 16 -7.21 4.00 -14.57
C LYS A 16 -8.16 3.10 -13.78
N GLU A 17 -7.72 1.89 -13.52
CA GLU A 17 -8.41 0.91 -12.69
C GLU A 17 -7.63 0.70 -11.39
N GLU A 18 -8.27 0.87 -10.23
CA GLU A 18 -7.66 0.60 -8.93
C GLU A 18 -8.31 -0.64 -8.31
N VAL A 19 -7.50 -1.66 -8.06
CA VAL A 19 -7.88 -2.94 -7.46
C VAL A 19 -7.39 -2.95 -6.02
N ILE A 20 -8.32 -2.99 -5.07
CA ILE A 20 -8.01 -3.08 -3.64
C ILE A 20 -8.03 -4.55 -3.26
N ILE A 21 -6.88 -5.09 -2.86
CA ILE A 21 -6.72 -6.49 -2.51
C ILE A 21 -6.62 -6.63 -1.00
N ASP A 22 -7.58 -7.34 -0.42
CA ASP A 22 -7.56 -7.73 0.98
C ASP A 22 -6.59 -8.89 1.18
N VAL A 23 -5.54 -8.68 1.97
CA VAL A 23 -4.47 -9.64 2.25
C VAL A 23 -4.62 -10.18 3.66
N GLU A 24 -4.63 -11.51 3.82
CA GLU A 24 -4.61 -12.12 5.14
C GLU A 24 -3.20 -12.09 5.76
N LEU A 25 -3.15 -11.92 7.08
CA LEU A 25 -1.91 -12.06 7.83
C LEU A 25 -1.52 -13.53 7.92
N THR A 26 -0.23 -13.82 7.75
CA THR A 26 0.32 -15.16 8.02
C THR A 26 0.36 -15.45 9.51
N VAL A 27 0.50 -16.73 9.87
CA VAL A 27 0.60 -17.15 11.28
C VAL A 27 1.72 -16.40 12.03
N PRO A 28 2.96 -16.30 11.50
CA PRO A 28 4.00 -15.48 12.12
C PRO A 28 3.60 -14.02 12.29
N GLN A 29 2.98 -13.41 11.27
CA GLN A 29 2.51 -12.03 11.39
C GLN A 29 1.47 -11.85 12.49
N LYS A 30 0.50 -12.76 12.62
CA LYS A 30 -0.53 -12.70 13.67
C LYS A 30 0.10 -12.78 15.08
N GLN A 31 1.07 -13.66 15.27
CA GLN A 31 1.79 -13.79 16.55
C GLN A 31 2.54 -12.50 16.91
N TYR A 32 3.30 -11.92 15.96
CA TYR A 32 4.02 -10.66 16.19
C TYR A 32 3.07 -9.47 16.35
N TYR A 33 2.00 -9.41 15.57
CA TYR A 33 1.00 -8.35 15.65
C TYR A 33 0.34 -8.33 17.04
N ARG A 34 -0.03 -9.50 17.55
CA ARG A 34 -0.57 -9.65 18.89
C ARG A 34 0.44 -9.25 19.96
N ALA A 35 1.66 -9.77 19.88
CA ALA A 35 2.71 -9.48 20.84
C ALA A 35 3.06 -7.98 20.90
N ILE A 36 3.06 -7.29 19.75
CA ILE A 36 3.26 -5.84 19.68
C ILE A 36 2.09 -5.12 20.34
N TYR A 37 0.85 -5.52 20.03
CA TYR A 37 -0.35 -4.89 20.57
C TYR A 37 -0.44 -5.04 22.10
N GLU A 38 -0.24 -6.23 22.61
CA GLU A 38 -0.22 -6.55 24.04
C GLU A 38 1.03 -6.05 24.77
N GLN A 39 1.99 -5.49 24.03
CA GLN A 39 3.31 -5.08 24.53
C GLN A 39 4.04 -6.21 25.29
N ASN A 40 3.91 -7.42 24.78
CA ASN A 40 4.51 -8.61 25.38
C ASN A 40 6.03 -8.61 25.19
N THR A 41 6.71 -7.99 26.14
CA THR A 41 8.18 -7.83 26.12
C THR A 41 8.91 -9.18 26.20
N ALA A 42 8.36 -10.17 26.89
CA ALA A 42 8.95 -11.50 26.99
C ALA A 42 9.03 -12.19 25.63
N PHE A 43 7.99 -12.08 24.83
CA PHE A 43 7.97 -12.60 23.45
C PHE A 43 8.87 -11.78 22.51
N LEU A 44 8.77 -10.45 22.56
CA LEU A 44 9.42 -9.56 21.60
C LEU A 44 10.94 -9.45 21.78
N TYR A 45 11.42 -9.59 23.02
CA TYR A 45 12.85 -9.42 23.33
C TYR A 45 13.59 -10.75 23.48
N LYS A 46 12.88 -11.87 23.69
CA LYS A 46 13.43 -13.24 23.82
C LYS A 46 14.77 -13.32 24.56
N GLY A 47 14.84 -12.62 25.70
CA GLY A 47 15.98 -12.64 26.61
C GLY A 47 17.05 -11.56 26.40
N ASN A 48 16.99 -10.77 25.33
CA ASN A 48 17.92 -9.64 25.14
C ASN A 48 17.18 -8.32 24.91
N PRO A 49 17.11 -7.41 25.91
CA PRO A 49 16.40 -6.14 25.80
C PRO A 49 16.92 -5.21 24.68
N LYS A 50 18.13 -5.43 24.18
CA LYS A 50 18.72 -4.61 23.10
C LYS A 50 18.23 -5.02 21.71
N ASP A 51 17.70 -6.21 21.56
CA ASP A 51 17.34 -6.81 20.26
C ASP A 51 15.85 -6.73 19.91
N GLY A 52 15.01 -6.19 20.81
CA GLY A 52 13.58 -6.01 20.59
C GLY A 52 13.18 -4.68 19.95
N PRO A 53 11.91 -4.57 19.49
CA PRO A 53 11.37 -3.35 18.91
C PRO A 53 11.16 -2.24 19.95
N ARG A 54 11.24 -0.99 19.54
CA ARG A 54 10.87 0.15 20.40
C ARG A 54 9.37 0.38 20.36
N LEU A 55 8.67 0.03 21.44
CA LEU A 55 7.19 0.13 21.52
C LEU A 55 6.67 1.57 21.79
N THR A 56 7.52 2.57 21.73
CA THR A 56 7.12 3.98 21.89
C THR A 56 6.15 4.46 20.82
N ASN A 57 6.17 3.84 19.66
CA ASN A 57 5.23 4.10 18.57
C ASN A 57 4.57 2.80 18.10
N LEU A 58 3.57 2.35 18.86
CA LEU A 58 2.83 1.11 18.63
C LEU A 58 2.24 1.04 17.20
N ALA A 59 1.62 2.13 16.75
CA ALA A 59 1.03 2.19 15.41
C ALA A 59 2.06 1.94 14.29
N MET A 60 3.27 2.45 14.44
CA MET A 60 4.35 2.25 13.48
C MET A 60 4.83 0.79 13.48
N GLU A 61 4.99 0.17 14.66
CA GLU A 61 5.40 -1.23 14.76
C GLU A 61 4.33 -2.18 14.21
N LEU A 62 3.04 -1.90 14.45
CA LEU A 62 1.93 -2.66 13.85
C LEU A 62 1.92 -2.54 12.33
N ARG A 63 2.16 -1.35 11.76
CA ARG A 63 2.27 -1.15 10.31
C ARG A 63 3.46 -1.92 9.71
N LYS A 64 4.59 -1.92 10.40
CA LYS A 64 5.75 -2.73 9.99
C LYS A 64 5.38 -4.20 9.93
N CYS A 65 4.75 -4.72 11.00
CA CYS A 65 4.30 -6.11 11.07
C CYS A 65 3.30 -6.47 9.94
N CYS A 66 2.37 -5.57 9.60
CA CYS A 66 1.45 -5.76 8.47
C CYS A 66 2.19 -5.91 7.13
N ASN A 67 3.30 -5.20 6.93
CA ASN A 67 4.08 -5.30 5.70
C ASN A 67 4.91 -6.57 5.66
N HIS A 68 5.79 -6.75 6.65
CA HIS A 68 6.63 -7.93 6.80
C HIS A 68 7.13 -8.03 8.24
N PRO A 69 7.10 -9.20 8.88
CA PRO A 69 7.56 -9.34 10.26
C PRO A 69 9.05 -9.05 10.42
N TYR A 70 9.89 -9.20 9.39
CA TYR A 70 11.31 -8.84 9.41
C TYR A 70 11.58 -7.35 9.64
N LEU A 71 10.58 -6.48 9.47
CA LEU A 71 10.70 -5.08 9.86
C LEU A 71 10.63 -4.88 11.38
N VAL A 72 10.16 -5.89 12.11
CA VAL A 72 10.19 -5.91 13.58
C VAL A 72 11.55 -6.44 14.01
N LYS A 73 12.26 -5.64 14.79
CA LYS A 73 13.63 -5.99 15.19
C LYS A 73 13.68 -7.33 15.92
N GLY A 74 14.58 -8.20 15.51
CA GLY A 74 14.77 -9.54 16.08
C GLY A 74 13.85 -10.62 15.53
N ALA A 75 12.80 -10.27 14.77
CA ALA A 75 11.84 -11.23 14.27
C ALA A 75 12.42 -12.17 13.21
N GLU A 76 13.28 -11.68 12.31
CA GLU A 76 13.90 -12.48 11.26
C GLU A 76 14.64 -13.70 11.78
N THR A 77 15.53 -13.48 12.75
CA THR A 77 16.33 -14.55 13.39
C THR A 77 15.46 -15.59 14.09
N GLU A 78 14.36 -15.17 14.68
CA GLU A 78 13.46 -16.09 15.40
C GLU A 78 12.57 -16.87 14.46
N ILE A 79 12.03 -16.22 13.44
CA ILE A 79 11.20 -16.89 12.44
C ILE A 79 12.03 -17.93 11.67
N SER A 80 13.26 -17.59 11.29
CA SER A 80 14.15 -18.52 10.55
C SER A 80 14.45 -19.80 11.34
N LYS A 81 14.45 -19.76 12.67
CA LYS A 81 14.62 -20.97 13.51
C LYS A 81 13.45 -21.96 13.40
N HIS A 82 12.26 -21.47 13.06
CA HIS A 82 11.06 -22.33 12.91
C HIS A 82 10.91 -22.97 11.52
N PHE A 83 11.69 -22.51 10.55
CA PHE A 83 11.65 -22.98 9.15
C PHE A 83 13.00 -23.55 8.73
N VAL A 84 13.46 -24.60 9.45
CA VAL A 84 14.82 -25.16 9.28
C VAL A 84 15.03 -25.78 7.89
N ASP A 85 13.98 -26.37 7.30
CA ASP A 85 14.04 -27.09 6.03
C ASP A 85 13.71 -26.21 4.80
N ASP A 86 13.18 -25.01 5.02
CA ASP A 86 12.79 -24.09 3.93
C ASP A 86 14.00 -23.26 3.45
N SER A 87 14.04 -22.95 2.16
CA SER A 87 15.02 -22.02 1.62
C SER A 87 14.79 -20.59 2.16
N PRO A 88 15.84 -19.73 2.23
CA PRO A 88 15.68 -18.35 2.70
C PRO A 88 14.59 -17.58 1.95
N LEU A 89 14.41 -17.84 0.65
CA LEU A 89 13.35 -17.25 -0.16
C LEU A 89 11.97 -17.72 0.29
N GLU A 90 11.79 -19.02 0.52
CA GLU A 90 10.50 -19.56 0.98
C GLU A 90 10.12 -19.04 2.35
N VAL A 91 11.07 -18.98 3.28
CA VAL A 91 10.85 -18.41 4.62
C VAL A 91 10.42 -16.97 4.51
N MET A 92 11.10 -16.17 3.71
CA MET A 92 10.78 -14.76 3.47
C MET A 92 9.35 -14.61 2.91
N VAL A 93 9.00 -15.36 1.88
CA VAL A 93 7.68 -15.31 1.23
C VAL A 93 6.57 -15.80 2.17
N LYS A 94 6.75 -16.97 2.81
CA LYS A 94 5.77 -17.57 3.73
C LYS A 94 5.53 -16.72 4.99
N SER A 95 6.49 -15.87 5.35
CA SER A 95 6.39 -15.00 6.53
C SER A 95 5.47 -13.80 6.35
N SER A 96 5.14 -13.38 5.12
CA SER A 96 4.32 -12.19 4.85
C SER A 96 3.24 -12.44 3.80
N GLY A 97 1.99 -12.18 4.16
CA GLY A 97 0.87 -12.29 3.23
C GLY A 97 1.00 -11.37 2.02
N LYS A 98 1.50 -10.14 2.20
CA LYS A 98 1.73 -9.20 1.10
C LYS A 98 2.83 -9.68 0.15
N LEU A 99 3.93 -10.22 0.70
CA LEU A 99 5.02 -10.72 -0.13
C LEU A 99 4.61 -11.99 -0.86
N MET A 100 3.83 -12.86 -0.22
CA MET A 100 3.24 -14.05 -0.84
C MET A 100 2.31 -13.68 -2.00
N LEU A 101 1.46 -12.67 -1.82
CA LEU A 101 0.62 -12.16 -2.91
C LEU A 101 1.48 -11.61 -4.05
N LEU A 102 2.54 -10.87 -3.73
CA LEU A 102 3.48 -10.34 -4.73
C LEU A 102 4.14 -11.48 -5.52
N ASP A 103 4.52 -12.56 -4.83
CA ASP A 103 5.14 -13.75 -5.43
C ASP A 103 4.20 -14.47 -6.40
N LYS A 104 2.89 -14.41 -6.19
CA LYS A 104 1.87 -14.92 -7.12
C LYS A 104 1.55 -13.95 -8.25
N LEU A 105 1.57 -12.64 -7.99
CA LEU A 105 1.16 -11.60 -8.93
C LEU A 105 2.24 -11.30 -9.98
N LEU A 106 3.51 -11.20 -9.57
CA LEU A 106 4.61 -10.79 -10.46
C LEU A 106 4.85 -11.73 -11.65
N PRO A 107 4.81 -13.09 -11.49
CA PRO A 107 4.96 -14.00 -12.62
C PRO A 107 3.89 -13.77 -13.70
N LYS A 108 2.64 -13.56 -13.29
CA LYS A 108 1.52 -13.27 -14.19
C LYS A 108 1.76 -11.96 -14.93
N LEU A 109 2.07 -10.88 -14.22
CA LEU A 109 2.35 -9.58 -14.83
C LEU A 109 3.54 -9.62 -15.79
N LYS A 110 4.57 -10.44 -15.50
CA LYS A 110 5.72 -10.62 -16.38
C LYS A 110 5.34 -11.37 -17.65
N THR A 111 4.54 -12.44 -17.54
CA THR A 111 4.06 -13.23 -18.68
C THR A 111 3.18 -12.39 -19.60
N ASP A 112 2.32 -11.53 -19.01
CA ASP A 112 1.43 -10.63 -19.75
C ASP A 112 2.17 -9.40 -20.34
N GLY A 113 3.47 -9.26 -20.11
CA GLY A 113 4.31 -8.19 -20.68
C GLY A 113 4.10 -6.82 -20.05
N HIS A 114 3.60 -6.77 -18.81
CA HIS A 114 3.43 -5.54 -18.05
C HIS A 114 4.75 -5.01 -17.49
N ARG A 115 4.82 -3.71 -17.24
CA ARG A 115 5.93 -3.05 -16.53
C ARG A 115 5.40 -2.44 -15.23
N VAL A 116 6.10 -2.74 -14.13
CA VAL A 116 5.57 -2.56 -12.79
C VAL A 116 6.32 -1.49 -12.00
N LEU A 117 5.58 -0.59 -11.33
CA LEU A 117 6.09 0.28 -10.27
C LEU A 117 5.65 -0.28 -8.92
N ILE A 118 6.57 -0.46 -7.99
CA ILE A 118 6.25 -0.88 -6.61
C ILE A 118 6.61 0.26 -5.66
N PHE A 119 5.62 0.75 -4.93
CA PHE A 119 5.78 1.83 -3.96
C PHE A 119 5.69 1.30 -2.54
N SER A 120 6.63 1.71 -1.70
CA SER A 120 6.57 1.53 -0.25
C SER A 120 7.07 2.76 0.49
N GLN A 121 6.50 3.04 1.66
CA GLN A 121 6.96 4.12 2.54
C GLN A 121 8.20 3.72 3.32
N PHE A 122 8.36 2.42 3.58
CA PHE A 122 9.45 1.89 4.40
C PHE A 122 10.64 1.51 3.52
N ARG A 123 11.75 2.22 3.71
CA ARG A 123 13.00 1.91 3.01
C ARG A 123 13.49 0.49 3.30
N ILE A 124 13.31 0.02 4.54
CA ILE A 124 13.68 -1.35 4.93
C ILE A 124 12.79 -2.35 4.18
N MET A 125 11.50 -2.05 3.94
CA MET A 125 10.65 -2.92 3.12
C MET A 125 11.14 -2.99 1.67
N LEU A 126 11.59 -1.88 1.10
CA LEU A 126 12.21 -1.89 -0.23
C LEU A 126 13.46 -2.76 -0.28
N ASN A 127 14.26 -2.84 0.80
CA ASN A 127 15.41 -3.76 0.87
C ASN A 127 14.92 -5.23 0.82
N ILE A 128 13.89 -5.58 1.62
CA ILE A 128 13.32 -6.94 1.61
C ILE A 128 12.77 -7.31 0.23
N ILE A 129 12.06 -6.39 -0.43
CA ILE A 129 11.56 -6.62 -1.79
C ILE A 129 12.73 -6.75 -2.77
N GLU A 130 13.80 -5.97 -2.63
CA GLU A 130 15.01 -6.05 -3.45
C GLU A 130 15.69 -7.41 -3.32
N ASP A 131 15.86 -7.91 -2.09
CA ASP A 131 16.41 -9.24 -1.83
C ASP A 131 15.53 -10.33 -2.45
N TYR A 132 14.21 -10.22 -2.30
CA TYR A 132 13.24 -11.10 -2.95
C TYR A 132 13.38 -11.09 -4.48
N LEU A 133 13.47 -9.91 -5.12
CA LEU A 133 13.61 -9.80 -6.57
C LEU A 133 14.92 -10.39 -7.07
N ASN A 134 16.01 -10.22 -6.31
CA ASN A 134 17.32 -10.83 -6.62
C ASN A 134 17.22 -12.36 -6.57
N LEU A 135 16.61 -12.92 -5.54
CA LEU A 135 16.42 -14.37 -5.38
C LEU A 135 15.50 -14.99 -6.45
N ARG A 136 14.55 -14.20 -6.98
CA ARG A 136 13.68 -14.60 -8.10
C ARG A 136 14.24 -14.24 -9.48
N TYR A 137 15.42 -13.63 -9.57
CA TYR A 137 16.05 -13.21 -10.82
C TYR A 137 15.18 -12.27 -11.67
N TYR A 138 14.46 -11.35 -11.01
CA TYR A 138 13.74 -10.28 -11.70
C TYR A 138 14.67 -9.10 -11.98
N SER A 139 14.59 -8.54 -13.19
CA SER A 139 15.25 -7.27 -13.50
C SER A 139 14.52 -6.10 -12.88
N TYR A 140 15.23 -5.28 -12.12
CA TYR A 140 14.65 -4.12 -11.47
C TYR A 140 15.59 -2.93 -11.44
N GLU A 141 15.03 -1.75 -11.25
CA GLU A 141 15.71 -0.51 -10.90
C GLU A 141 15.14 0.03 -9.58
N ARG A 142 15.93 0.81 -8.86
CA ARG A 142 15.52 1.36 -7.56
C ARG A 142 15.78 2.84 -7.46
N VAL A 143 14.77 3.60 -6.99
CA VAL A 143 14.87 5.04 -6.69
C VAL A 143 14.23 5.32 -5.33
N ASP A 144 15.07 5.59 -4.35
CA ASP A 144 14.67 6.03 -3.01
C ASP A 144 15.36 7.34 -2.63
N GLY A 145 15.17 7.81 -1.38
CA GLY A 145 15.75 9.05 -0.90
C GLY A 145 17.29 9.07 -0.85
N ALA A 146 17.96 7.92 -0.98
CA ALA A 146 19.43 7.85 -1.04
C ALA A 146 19.98 7.98 -2.44
N VAL A 147 19.16 7.73 -3.48
CA VAL A 147 19.55 7.78 -4.88
C VAL A 147 19.28 9.20 -5.43
N THR A 148 20.34 9.97 -5.66
CA THR A 148 20.24 11.38 -6.09
C THR A 148 20.99 11.66 -7.40
N GLY A 149 20.70 12.80 -8.02
CA GLY A 149 21.44 13.33 -9.15
C GLY A 149 21.47 12.40 -10.37
N LYS A 150 22.66 12.24 -10.97
CA LYS A 150 22.87 11.44 -12.19
C LYS A 150 22.47 9.97 -12.03
N LYS A 151 22.73 9.36 -10.86
CA LYS A 151 22.38 7.95 -10.60
C LYS A 151 20.86 7.73 -10.68
N ARG A 152 20.09 8.68 -10.15
CA ARG A 152 18.61 8.64 -10.23
C ARG A 152 18.15 8.72 -11.69
N GLN A 153 18.71 9.66 -12.47
CA GLN A 153 18.34 9.82 -13.88
C GLN A 153 18.69 8.57 -14.69
N CYS A 154 19.90 8.01 -14.52
CA CYS A 154 20.30 6.77 -15.18
C CYS A 154 19.36 5.59 -14.86
N ALA A 155 18.92 5.43 -13.61
CA ALA A 155 17.96 4.39 -13.24
C ALA A 155 16.60 4.58 -13.94
N ILE A 156 16.13 5.83 -14.03
CA ILE A 156 14.89 6.17 -14.74
C ILE A 156 15.04 5.87 -16.23
N ASP A 157 16.14 6.26 -16.85
CA ASP A 157 16.40 6.07 -18.28
C ASP A 157 16.49 4.56 -18.62
N ARG A 158 17.19 3.78 -17.81
CA ARG A 158 17.25 2.30 -17.97
C ARG A 158 15.88 1.68 -17.83
N TYR A 159 15.08 2.12 -16.85
CA TYR A 159 13.70 1.63 -16.70
C TYR A 159 12.83 2.01 -17.89
N GLN A 160 12.94 3.23 -18.41
CA GLN A 160 12.11 3.71 -19.53
C GLN A 160 12.57 3.19 -20.90
N SER A 161 13.75 2.56 -21.00
CA SER A 161 14.24 2.02 -22.27
C SER A 161 13.23 1.11 -22.94
N ALA A 162 13.00 1.30 -24.22
CA ALA A 162 12.07 0.48 -25.01
C ALA A 162 12.59 -0.94 -25.21
N THR A 163 13.92 -1.10 -25.32
CA THR A 163 14.60 -2.39 -25.52
C THR A 163 15.42 -2.73 -24.29
N GLY A 164 15.10 -3.88 -23.66
CA GLY A 164 15.88 -4.38 -22.51
C GLY A 164 15.68 -3.60 -21.20
N GLY A 165 14.65 -2.78 -21.09
CA GLY A 165 14.34 -2.08 -19.84
C GLY A 165 13.98 -3.01 -18.69
N ALA A 166 14.23 -2.59 -17.45
CA ALA A 166 13.88 -3.36 -16.27
C ALA A 166 12.37 -3.62 -16.18
N PHE A 167 12.00 -4.81 -15.69
CA PHE A 167 10.60 -5.20 -15.47
C PHE A 167 9.95 -4.41 -14.34
N ILE A 168 10.69 -4.17 -13.26
CA ILE A 168 10.19 -3.55 -12.04
C ILE A 168 10.98 -2.29 -11.71
N MET A 169 10.30 -1.26 -11.20
CA MET A 169 10.93 -0.13 -10.55
C MET A 169 10.46 -0.03 -9.10
N LEU A 170 11.40 -0.11 -8.16
CA LEU A 170 11.18 0.08 -6.73
C LEU A 170 11.27 1.57 -6.37
N LEU A 171 10.26 2.09 -5.71
CA LEU A 171 10.14 3.51 -5.39
C LEU A 171 9.74 3.72 -3.93
N SER A 172 10.41 4.63 -3.24
CA SER A 172 9.86 5.12 -2.00
C SER A 172 8.76 6.15 -2.30
N THR A 173 7.61 6.05 -1.62
CA THR A 173 6.43 6.90 -1.88
C THR A 173 6.79 8.40 -1.84
N ARG A 174 7.63 8.82 -0.91
CA ARG A 174 8.06 10.22 -0.80
C ARG A 174 9.06 10.64 -1.88
N ALA A 175 10.08 9.84 -2.15
CA ALA A 175 11.10 10.18 -3.16
C ALA A 175 10.58 9.99 -4.59
N GLY A 176 9.74 8.98 -4.83
CA GLY A 176 9.04 8.76 -6.10
C GLY A 176 7.98 9.82 -6.38
N GLY A 177 7.48 10.51 -5.34
CA GLY A 177 6.49 11.59 -5.44
C GLY A 177 6.96 12.86 -6.14
N VAL A 178 8.27 13.05 -6.42
CA VAL A 178 8.78 14.30 -6.97
C VAL A 178 9.11 14.18 -8.47
N GLY A 179 8.21 14.70 -9.31
CA GLY A 179 8.47 15.14 -10.68
C GLY A 179 8.90 14.13 -11.75
N ILE A 180 9.07 12.83 -11.42
CA ILE A 180 9.50 11.82 -12.40
C ILE A 180 8.35 11.39 -13.30
N ASN A 181 8.66 11.13 -14.57
CA ASN A 181 7.74 10.57 -15.54
C ASN A 181 8.10 9.09 -15.76
N LEU A 182 7.15 8.17 -15.56
CA LEU A 182 7.35 6.72 -15.67
C LEU A 182 6.23 6.08 -16.52
N THR A 183 5.92 6.70 -17.65
CA THR A 183 4.86 6.26 -18.58
C THR A 183 5.16 4.93 -19.26
N ALA A 184 6.38 4.41 -19.17
CA ALA A 184 6.68 3.04 -19.59
C ALA A 184 5.96 1.97 -18.73
N ALA A 185 5.57 2.33 -17.50
CA ALA A 185 4.78 1.46 -16.63
C ALA A 185 3.30 1.56 -16.94
N ASP A 186 2.62 0.42 -16.96
CA ASP A 186 1.18 0.28 -17.03
C ASP A 186 0.58 -0.32 -15.75
N THR A 187 1.43 -0.75 -14.83
CA THR A 187 1.02 -1.36 -13.57
C THR A 187 1.69 -0.69 -12.38
N VAL A 188 0.91 -0.37 -11.35
CA VAL A 188 1.38 0.25 -10.11
C VAL A 188 0.95 -0.62 -8.93
N ILE A 189 1.86 -0.96 -8.04
CA ILE A 189 1.60 -1.68 -6.80
C ILE A 189 1.87 -0.74 -5.63
N ILE A 190 0.84 -0.39 -4.86
CA ILE A 190 0.95 0.32 -3.58
C ILE A 190 1.07 -0.76 -2.50
N PHE A 191 2.31 -1.06 -2.08
CA PHE A 191 2.58 -2.13 -1.12
C PHE A 191 2.09 -1.77 0.28
N ASP A 192 2.21 -0.50 0.67
CA ASP A 192 1.69 0.06 1.92
C ASP A 192 1.15 1.48 1.69
N SER A 193 -0.08 1.73 2.14
CA SER A 193 -0.78 2.99 1.95
C SER A 193 -0.28 4.09 2.89
N ASP A 194 -0.24 5.33 2.41
CA ASP A 194 0.13 6.50 3.22
C ASP A 194 -1.08 7.03 4.02
N TRP A 195 -0.81 7.61 5.20
CA TRP A 195 -1.79 8.37 5.96
C TRP A 195 -2.37 9.55 5.18
N ASN A 196 -1.55 10.17 4.34
CA ASN A 196 -1.99 11.19 3.42
C ASN A 196 -2.30 10.56 2.06
N PRO A 197 -3.58 10.38 1.70
CA PRO A 197 -3.97 9.73 0.46
C PRO A 197 -3.47 10.47 -0.79
N GLN A 198 -3.16 11.76 -0.66
CA GLN A 198 -2.59 12.54 -1.76
C GLN A 198 -1.20 12.04 -2.19
N ASN A 199 -0.42 11.46 -1.26
CA ASN A 199 0.89 10.89 -1.60
C ASN A 199 0.73 9.65 -2.49
N ASP A 200 -0.26 8.80 -2.21
CA ASP A 200 -0.56 7.63 -3.03
C ASP A 200 -1.10 8.04 -4.42
N LEU A 201 -1.97 9.05 -4.48
CA LEU A 201 -2.44 9.61 -5.76
C LEU A 201 -1.30 10.19 -6.59
N GLN A 202 -0.35 10.88 -5.96
CA GLN A 202 0.86 11.36 -6.64
C GLN A 202 1.74 10.22 -7.14
N ALA A 203 1.86 9.12 -6.38
CA ALA A 203 2.59 7.92 -6.80
C ALA A 203 1.94 7.29 -8.04
N GLN A 204 0.63 7.09 -8.04
CA GLN A 204 -0.13 6.59 -9.19
C GLN A 204 0.03 7.50 -10.42
N ALA A 205 0.05 8.82 -10.23
CA ALA A 205 0.21 9.80 -11.29
C ALA A 205 1.60 9.78 -11.96
N ARG A 206 2.55 8.95 -11.53
CA ARG A 206 3.82 8.72 -12.23
C ARG A 206 3.64 7.84 -13.47
N ALA A 207 2.76 6.85 -13.40
CA ALA A 207 2.40 5.99 -14.53
C ALA A 207 1.19 6.55 -15.30
N HIS A 208 0.15 6.98 -14.59
CA HIS A 208 -1.07 7.52 -15.19
C HIS A 208 -0.93 9.02 -15.47
N ARG A 209 -0.26 9.36 -16.58
CA ARG A 209 0.09 10.74 -16.97
C ARG A 209 -0.11 10.95 -18.45
N ILE A 210 -0.11 12.22 -18.89
CA ILE A 210 -0.07 12.61 -20.32
C ILE A 210 1.14 11.93 -20.98
N GLY A 211 0.90 11.23 -22.09
CA GLY A 211 1.86 10.37 -22.78
C GLY A 211 1.74 8.89 -22.46
N GLN A 212 0.84 8.51 -21.56
CA GLN A 212 0.49 7.10 -21.32
C GLN A 212 -0.45 6.62 -22.46
N THR A 213 -0.11 5.49 -23.06
CA THR A 213 -0.87 4.89 -24.16
C THR A 213 -1.66 3.65 -23.74
N LYS A 214 -1.32 3.06 -22.59
CA LYS A 214 -1.96 1.86 -22.05
C LYS A 214 -2.87 2.20 -20.88
N SER A 215 -3.93 1.39 -20.68
CA SER A 215 -4.71 1.43 -19.44
C SER A 215 -3.80 1.14 -18.23
N VAL A 216 -3.95 1.90 -17.17
CA VAL A 216 -3.12 1.75 -15.96
C VAL A 216 -3.89 1.01 -14.90
N LYS A 217 -3.33 -0.13 -14.44
CA LYS A 217 -3.85 -0.88 -13.30
C LYS A 217 -3.07 -0.56 -12.03
N VAL A 218 -3.79 -0.26 -10.96
CA VAL A 218 -3.21 0.02 -9.64
C VAL A 218 -3.66 -1.06 -8.68
N TYR A 219 -2.73 -1.84 -8.16
CA TYR A 219 -2.97 -2.83 -7.12
C TYR A 219 -2.61 -2.23 -5.76
N ARG A 220 -3.58 -2.13 -4.87
CA ARG A 220 -3.38 -1.66 -3.50
C ARG A 220 -3.51 -2.84 -2.55
N LEU A 221 -2.44 -3.11 -1.78
CA LEU A 221 -2.40 -4.20 -0.82
C LEU A 221 -2.80 -3.70 0.56
N LEU A 222 -3.86 -4.26 1.12
CA LEU A 222 -4.34 -3.92 2.46
C LEU A 222 -4.44 -5.18 3.31
N THR A 223 -3.82 -5.19 4.47
CA THR A 223 -3.99 -6.30 5.41
C THR A 223 -5.36 -6.22 6.07
N ARG A 224 -6.12 -7.31 5.92
CA ARG A 224 -7.49 -7.44 6.41
C ARG A 224 -7.55 -7.41 7.94
N LYS A 225 -8.60 -6.80 8.51
CA LYS A 225 -8.87 -6.76 9.96
C LYS A 225 -7.71 -6.20 10.81
N THR A 226 -6.88 -5.33 10.25
CA THR A 226 -5.74 -4.72 10.92
C THR A 226 -5.89 -3.21 11.05
N TYR A 227 -4.96 -2.61 11.78
CA TYR A 227 -4.79 -1.17 11.85
C TYR A 227 -4.65 -0.51 10.46
N GLU A 228 -4.04 -1.21 9.49
CA GLU A 228 -3.86 -0.69 8.12
C GLU A 228 -5.20 -0.47 7.40
N THR A 229 -6.14 -1.42 7.51
CA THR A 229 -7.49 -1.26 6.94
C THR A 229 -8.25 -0.08 7.56
N VAL A 230 -8.13 0.10 8.86
CA VAL A 230 -8.80 1.19 9.57
C VAL A 230 -8.19 2.54 9.16
N MET A 231 -6.86 2.60 9.09
CA MET A 231 -6.13 3.78 8.60
C MET A 231 -6.56 4.15 7.18
N PHE A 232 -6.66 3.17 6.28
CA PHE A 232 -7.08 3.40 4.91
C PHE A 232 -8.51 3.92 4.81
N LYS A 233 -9.45 3.36 5.60
CA LYS A 233 -10.83 3.87 5.67
C LYS A 233 -10.88 5.33 6.12
N ALA A 234 -10.14 5.68 7.16
CA ALA A 234 -10.05 7.06 7.65
C ALA A 234 -9.45 8.02 6.60
N ALA A 235 -8.41 7.58 5.89
CA ALA A 235 -7.80 8.34 4.80
C ALA A 235 -8.76 8.54 3.61
N SER A 236 -9.56 7.53 3.28
CA SER A 236 -10.56 7.59 2.20
C SER A 236 -11.69 8.57 2.50
N ILE A 237 -12.17 8.62 3.75
CA ILE A 237 -13.16 9.61 4.19
C ILE A 237 -12.60 11.03 4.05
N LYS A 238 -11.34 11.23 4.46
CA LYS A 238 -10.65 12.52 4.31
C LYS A 238 -10.56 12.96 2.86
N LEU A 239 -10.22 12.04 1.95
CA LEU A 239 -10.16 12.30 0.51
C LEU A 239 -11.52 12.71 -0.05
N GLY A 240 -12.60 12.05 0.37
CA GLY A 240 -13.97 12.40 0.00
C GLY A 240 -14.38 13.79 0.49
N LEU A 241 -13.99 14.16 1.69
CA LEU A 241 -14.22 15.51 2.24
C LEU A 241 -13.44 16.58 1.48
N ASP A 242 -12.15 16.34 1.19
CA ASP A 242 -11.33 17.26 0.38
C ASP A 242 -11.95 17.49 -1.00
N TYR A 243 -12.44 16.42 -1.64
CA TYR A 243 -13.11 16.51 -2.93
C TYR A 243 -14.42 17.33 -2.85
N ALA A 244 -15.25 17.10 -1.85
CA ALA A 244 -16.51 17.81 -1.65
C ALA A 244 -16.31 19.33 -1.40
N VAL A 245 -15.29 19.69 -0.61
CA VAL A 245 -14.93 21.09 -0.37
C VAL A 245 -14.47 21.79 -1.65
N MET A 246 -13.66 21.11 -2.45
CA MET A 246 -13.15 21.63 -3.73
C MET A 246 -14.26 21.86 -4.75
N HIS A 247 -15.21 20.91 -4.87
CA HIS A 247 -16.36 21.05 -5.78
C HIS A 247 -17.30 22.18 -5.37
N ASN A 248 -17.55 22.37 -4.07
CA ASN A 248 -18.39 23.45 -3.57
C ASN A 248 -17.76 24.83 -3.79
N MET A 249 -16.43 24.95 -3.82
CA MET A 249 -15.73 26.21 -4.15
C MET A 249 -15.83 26.58 -5.64
N HIS A 250 -16.04 25.63 -6.54
CA HIS A 250 -16.18 25.88 -7.98
C HIS A 250 -17.64 26.14 -8.40
N GLY A 251 -18.62 25.79 -7.55
CA GLY A 251 -20.06 26.00 -7.81
C GLY A 251 -20.61 27.38 -7.42
N GLN A 252 -19.84 28.22 -6.76
CA GLN A 252 -20.32 29.56 -6.33
C GLN A 252 -20.00 30.66 -7.35
N GLY A 253 -20.48 30.47 -8.58
CA GLY A 253 -20.63 31.56 -9.58
C GLY A 253 -22.11 31.85 -9.92
N GLY A 254 -23.05 31.44 -9.08
CA GLY A 254 -24.48 31.67 -9.30
C GLY A 254 -25.25 31.58 -7.98
N ASN A 255 -25.92 32.67 -7.62
CA ASN A 255 -26.82 32.80 -6.48
C ASN A 255 -27.69 31.56 -6.25
N SER A 256 -27.54 30.89 -5.13
CA SER A 256 -28.65 30.26 -4.41
C SER A 256 -28.26 30.00 -2.96
N THR A 257 -28.75 30.82 -2.08
CA THR A 257 -28.89 30.61 -0.65
C THR A 257 -29.82 29.43 -0.40
N ALA A 258 -29.26 28.25 -0.11
CA ALA A 258 -29.97 27.16 0.51
C ALA A 258 -29.05 26.54 1.56
N GLY A 259 -29.42 26.68 2.84
CA GLY A 259 -28.64 26.42 4.01
C GLY A 259 -28.07 25.02 4.15
N VAL A 260 -26.79 24.98 4.35
CA VAL A 260 -26.14 23.95 5.15
C VAL A 260 -25.44 24.69 6.29
N SER A 261 -26.25 25.06 7.26
CA SER A 261 -25.79 25.52 8.58
C SER A 261 -25.19 24.31 9.30
N GLY A 262 -23.91 24.38 9.65
CA GLY A 262 -23.37 23.52 10.68
C GLY A 262 -22.10 22.73 10.40
N VAL A 263 -21.18 23.26 9.59
CA VAL A 263 -19.78 22.81 9.66
C VAL A 263 -18.95 24.01 10.09
N SER A 264 -18.75 24.16 11.41
CA SER A 264 -17.94 25.21 11.98
C SER A 264 -16.49 25.08 11.51
N ALA A 265 -15.85 26.23 11.22
CA ALA A 265 -14.46 26.35 10.80
C ALA A 265 -13.47 25.66 11.77
N ASP A 266 -13.83 25.48 13.03
CA ASP A 266 -13.06 24.75 14.04
C ASP A 266 -12.87 23.25 13.76
N ARG A 267 -13.68 22.64 12.87
CA ARG A 267 -13.49 21.23 12.45
C ARG A 267 -12.44 21.04 11.37
N VAL A 268 -12.05 22.09 10.67
CA VAL A 268 -11.08 22.01 9.56
C VAL A 268 -9.63 21.99 10.06
N GLU A 269 -9.34 22.59 11.21
CA GLU A 269 -7.98 22.58 11.79
C GLU A 269 -7.61 21.26 12.48
N HIS A 270 -8.59 20.41 12.87
CA HIS A 270 -8.34 19.12 13.51
C HIS A 270 -8.16 17.93 12.54
N VAL A 271 -8.19 18.15 11.23
CA VAL A 271 -8.10 17.08 10.22
C VAL A 271 -6.65 16.65 9.92
N SER A 272 -5.65 17.30 10.48
CA SER A 272 -4.23 16.94 10.28
C SER A 272 -3.67 15.89 11.26
N GLY A 273 -4.42 15.48 12.27
CA GLY A 273 -4.02 14.43 13.20
C GLY A 273 -5.21 13.82 13.91
N LEU A 274 -5.33 12.49 13.85
CA LEU A 274 -6.23 11.75 14.73
C LEU A 274 -5.89 12.09 16.18
N SER A 275 -6.88 12.39 17.01
CA SER A 275 -6.67 12.57 18.44
C SER A 275 -6.12 11.27 19.05
N LYS A 276 -5.40 11.36 20.16
CA LYS A 276 -4.86 10.18 20.86
C LYS A 276 -5.95 9.14 21.16
N LYS A 277 -7.17 9.60 21.50
CA LYS A 277 -8.33 8.73 21.76
C LYS A 277 -8.84 8.03 20.49
N GLU A 278 -8.87 8.73 19.36
CA GLU A 278 -9.25 8.11 18.07
C GLU A 278 -8.22 7.08 17.64
N LEU A 279 -6.94 7.38 17.80
CA LEU A 279 -5.86 6.44 17.52
C LEU A 279 -5.98 5.18 18.41
N GLU A 280 -6.22 5.34 19.70
CA GLU A 280 -6.44 4.21 20.63
C GLU A 280 -7.67 3.38 20.24
N ASN A 281 -8.77 4.01 19.83
CA ASN A 281 -9.96 3.31 19.37
C ASN A 281 -9.68 2.53 18.05
N LEU A 282 -8.96 3.13 17.12
CA LEU A 282 -8.57 2.48 15.87
C LEU A 282 -7.67 1.26 16.12
N LEU A 283 -6.72 1.38 17.05
CA LEU A 283 -5.85 0.27 17.46
C LEU A 283 -6.65 -0.87 18.11
N LYS A 284 -7.62 -0.53 18.98
CA LYS A 284 -8.48 -1.52 19.64
C LYS A 284 -9.34 -2.31 18.66
N HIS A 285 -9.95 -1.67 17.68
CA HIS A 285 -10.80 -2.35 16.69
C HIS A 285 -10.01 -3.36 15.84
N GLY A 286 -8.85 -2.98 15.31
CA GLY A 286 -8.02 -3.89 14.51
C GLY A 286 -7.50 -5.09 15.30
N ALA A 287 -7.18 -4.90 16.58
CA ALA A 287 -6.71 -5.99 17.44
C ALA A 287 -7.85 -6.93 17.90
N TYR A 288 -9.02 -6.37 18.19
CA TYR A 288 -10.18 -7.15 18.65
C TYR A 288 -10.62 -8.21 17.63
N ASP A 289 -10.64 -7.85 16.35
CA ASP A 289 -11.05 -8.77 15.29
C ASP A 289 -10.08 -9.94 15.15
N ILE A 290 -8.76 -9.68 15.20
CA ILE A 290 -7.73 -10.73 15.15
C ILE A 290 -7.83 -11.67 16.36
N PHE A 291 -8.05 -11.14 17.58
CA PHE A 291 -8.13 -11.93 18.80
C PHE A 291 -9.40 -12.79 18.87
N ARG A 292 -10.51 -12.31 18.29
CA ARG A 292 -11.74 -13.07 18.19
C ARG A 292 -11.57 -14.30 17.30
N GLU A 293 -10.94 -14.15 16.16
CA GLU A 293 -10.68 -15.24 15.22
C GLU A 293 -9.74 -16.32 15.77
N GLU A 294 -8.75 -15.93 16.56
CA GLU A 294 -7.88 -16.91 17.23
C GLU A 294 -8.65 -17.77 18.24
N LYS A 295 -9.61 -17.18 18.98
CA LYS A 295 -10.47 -17.92 19.92
C LYS A 295 -11.42 -18.88 19.22
N GLU A 296 -11.85 -18.57 18.01
CA GLU A 296 -12.78 -19.39 17.22
C GLU A 296 -12.04 -20.45 16.36
N GLY A 297 -10.70 -20.54 16.41
CA GLY A 297 -9.90 -21.51 15.64
C GLY A 297 -9.87 -21.26 14.11
N GLN A 298 -10.58 -20.26 13.62
CA GLN A 298 -10.74 -19.94 12.19
C GLN A 298 -9.49 -19.27 11.61
N SER A 299 -8.65 -18.70 12.43
CA SER A 299 -7.52 -17.84 12.06
C SER A 299 -6.45 -18.56 11.22
N ILE A 300 -6.16 -19.84 11.53
CA ILE A 300 -5.15 -20.64 10.81
C ILE A 300 -5.73 -21.10 9.47
N GLU A 301 -6.99 -21.52 9.44
CA GLU A 301 -7.65 -21.97 8.21
C GLU A 301 -7.79 -20.85 7.18
N GLU A 302 -8.11 -19.63 7.59
CA GLU A 302 -8.19 -18.47 6.68
C GLU A 302 -6.82 -18.12 6.09
N SER A 303 -5.74 -18.16 6.91
CA SER A 303 -4.38 -17.99 6.45
C SER A 303 -3.98 -19.05 5.42
N ASN A 304 -4.26 -20.33 5.70
CA ASN A 304 -3.94 -21.43 4.79
C ASN A 304 -4.74 -21.34 3.48
N LYS A 305 -6.03 -21.02 3.54
CA LYS A 305 -6.85 -20.80 2.34
C LYS A 305 -6.34 -19.67 1.46
N PHE A 306 -5.83 -18.58 2.06
CA PHE A 306 -5.20 -17.49 1.31
C PHE A 306 -3.88 -17.91 0.70
N CYS A 307 -3.07 -18.70 1.44
CA CYS A 307 -1.80 -19.24 0.95
C CYS A 307 -1.99 -20.17 -0.25
N GLU A 308 -3.04 -20.98 -0.25
CA GLU A 308 -3.34 -21.98 -1.30
C GLU A 308 -4.10 -21.38 -2.48
N ALA A 309 -4.85 -20.29 -2.27
CA ALA A 309 -5.67 -19.66 -3.31
C ALA A 309 -4.82 -19.19 -4.49
N ASP A 310 -5.30 -19.45 -5.71
CA ASP A 310 -4.70 -18.91 -6.94
C ASP A 310 -4.89 -17.40 -7.04
N ILE A 311 -3.98 -16.73 -7.78
CA ILE A 311 -4.01 -15.26 -7.97
C ILE A 311 -5.33 -14.80 -8.60
N ASP A 312 -5.90 -15.54 -9.54
CA ASP A 312 -7.15 -15.17 -10.19
C ASP A 312 -8.36 -15.25 -9.23
N GLN A 313 -8.35 -16.22 -8.31
CA GLN A 313 -9.35 -16.29 -7.25
C GLN A 313 -9.23 -15.12 -6.27
N ILE A 314 -8.01 -14.70 -5.94
CA ILE A 314 -7.77 -13.56 -5.06
C ILE A 314 -8.26 -12.28 -5.74
N LEU A 315 -7.90 -12.07 -7.01
CA LEU A 315 -8.29 -10.89 -7.77
C LEU A 315 -9.81 -10.81 -7.99
N SER A 316 -10.49 -11.94 -8.22
CA SER A 316 -11.96 -11.97 -8.40
C SER A 316 -12.74 -11.55 -7.16
N ARG A 317 -12.16 -11.67 -5.97
CA ARG A 317 -12.75 -11.24 -4.69
C ARG A 317 -12.41 -9.81 -4.32
N SER A 318 -11.52 -9.16 -5.08
CA SER A 318 -11.02 -7.82 -4.78
C SER A 318 -12.02 -6.75 -5.20
N ALA A 319 -12.04 -5.63 -4.48
CA ALA A 319 -12.84 -4.48 -4.84
C ALA A 319 -12.16 -3.71 -5.98
N VAL A 320 -12.88 -3.45 -7.06
CA VAL A 320 -12.40 -2.71 -8.23
C VAL A 320 -13.04 -1.34 -8.28
N VAL A 321 -12.22 -0.29 -8.38
CA VAL A 321 -12.65 1.11 -8.55
C VAL A 321 -12.17 1.58 -9.92
N ILE A 322 -13.11 1.84 -10.83
CA ILE A 322 -12.78 2.33 -12.17
C ILE A 322 -12.90 3.86 -12.17
N HIS A 323 -11.81 4.53 -12.53
CA HIS A 323 -11.77 5.95 -12.79
C HIS A 323 -11.85 6.18 -14.30
N ASP A 324 -13.06 6.36 -14.81
CA ASP A 324 -13.32 6.64 -16.23
C ASP A 324 -13.32 8.16 -16.44
N GLY A 325 -12.36 8.68 -17.19
CA GLY A 325 -12.24 10.12 -17.47
C GLY A 325 -13.39 10.71 -18.29
N LYS A 326 -14.41 9.91 -18.66
CA LYS A 326 -15.57 10.33 -19.46
C LYS A 326 -16.82 10.67 -18.63
N LYS A 327 -16.84 10.36 -17.33
CA LYS A 327 -17.96 10.71 -16.44
C LYS A 327 -17.42 11.40 -15.20
N SER A 328 -17.53 12.71 -15.15
CA SER A 328 -17.25 13.50 -13.97
C SER A 328 -18.13 13.02 -12.81
N GLY A 329 -17.54 12.55 -11.74
CA GLY A 329 -18.15 12.54 -10.42
C GLY A 329 -18.71 11.23 -9.89
N THR A 330 -18.56 10.07 -10.55
CA THR A 330 -19.03 8.81 -9.94
C THR A 330 -17.95 7.74 -10.03
N ALA A 331 -17.27 7.49 -8.93
CA ALA A 331 -16.50 6.27 -8.74
C ALA A 331 -17.50 5.12 -8.58
N SER A 332 -17.60 4.26 -9.57
CA SER A 332 -18.42 3.05 -9.47
C SER A 332 -17.61 1.98 -8.76
N ILE A 333 -18.04 1.60 -7.56
CA ILE A 333 -17.48 0.46 -6.84
C ILE A 333 -18.21 -0.78 -7.32
N TYR A 334 -17.55 -1.63 -8.08
CA TYR A 334 -18.05 -2.95 -8.42
C TYR A 334 -17.46 -3.97 -7.46
N ARG A 335 -18.32 -4.68 -6.72
CA ARG A 335 -17.98 -5.95 -6.05
C ARG A 335 -18.34 -7.08 -7.01
N TYR A 336 -17.39 -7.90 -7.35
CA TYR A 336 -17.61 -9.20 -7.96
C TYR A 336 -17.84 -10.26 -6.89
#